data_6ee78c03c78a7390a54f1526ecd26347
#
_entry.id   6ee78c03c78a7390a54f1526ecd26347
#
_cell.length_a   1.000
_cell.length_b   1.000
_cell.length_c   1.000
_cell.angle_alpha   90.00
_cell.angle_beta   90.00
_cell.angle_gamma   90.00
#
_symmetry.space_group_name_H-M   'P 1'
#
loop_
_entity.id
_entity.type
_entity.pdbx_description
1 polymer ?
#
loop_
_entity_poly.entity_id
_entity_poly.type
_entity_poly.pdbx_seq_one_letter_code
_entity_poly.pdbx_strand_id
1 'polypeptide(L)'
;MSRQVALLRGVNLGGRKVVMSELRAACEGAGFSDVETLIASGNLVLGSKLKGEKLEKKLEAVIFEELGLKTDVHVRDAAQLEAIIAANPFKPFARTNPNYLVVYFMRARASTGEMEAMEKSALTGEEIRQGKDCLYIKFPKGQGVSKLKTPKLGTARNWNTVTKLAAMAAGE
;
A
#
# COMPACT_ATOMS: atom_id res chain seq x y z
N MET A 1 -5.38 20.06 -8.96
CA MET A 1 -5.02 18.63 -9.06
C MET A 1 -5.30 17.94 -7.73
N SER A 2 -5.86 16.76 -7.77
CA SER A 2 -6.09 16.01 -6.55
C SER A 2 -4.80 15.31 -6.10
N ARG A 3 -4.63 15.17 -4.80
CA ARG A 3 -3.50 14.43 -4.22
C ARG A 3 -3.82 12.94 -4.24
N GLN A 4 -2.86 12.16 -4.68
CA GLN A 4 -2.97 10.71 -4.80
C GLN A 4 -1.87 10.06 -3.97
N VAL A 5 -2.18 8.92 -3.41
CA VAL A 5 -1.18 8.06 -2.75
C VAL A 5 -0.84 6.91 -3.70
N ALA A 6 0.43 6.70 -3.92
CA ALA A 6 0.94 5.62 -4.76
C ALA A 6 1.83 4.70 -3.93
N LEU A 7 1.51 3.42 -3.95
CA LEU A 7 2.20 2.39 -3.17
C LEU A 7 2.92 1.46 -4.13
N LEU A 8 4.24 1.40 -4.02
CA LEU A 8 5.07 0.52 -4.85
C LEU A 8 5.17 -0.87 -4.21
N ARG A 9 5.00 -1.90 -5.02
CA ARG A 9 5.07 -3.28 -4.55
C ARG A 9 6.51 -3.79 -4.56
N GLY A 10 6.94 -4.37 -3.45
CA GLY A 10 8.18 -5.12 -3.37
C GLY A 10 9.48 -4.32 -3.52
N VAL A 11 9.46 -3.02 -3.20
CA VAL A 11 10.68 -2.22 -3.22
C VAL A 11 11.37 -2.26 -1.86
N ASN A 12 12.70 -2.12 -1.86
CA ASN A 12 13.54 -2.18 -0.66
C ASN A 12 13.42 -3.50 0.11
N LEU A 13 13.05 -4.56 -0.62
CA LEU A 13 13.00 -5.93 -0.13
C LEU A 13 13.89 -6.79 -1.02
N GLY A 14 14.65 -7.73 -0.45
CA GLY A 14 15.38 -8.74 -1.20
C GLY A 14 16.35 -8.21 -2.27
N GLY A 15 16.98 -7.07 -2.05
CA GLY A 15 17.94 -6.48 -2.98
C GLY A 15 17.34 -5.51 -4.00
N ARG A 16 16.04 -5.33 -4.06
CA ARG A 16 15.38 -4.33 -4.90
C ARG A 16 15.36 -2.99 -4.16
N LYS A 17 16.45 -2.24 -4.28
CA LYS A 17 16.60 -0.97 -3.59
C LYS A 17 16.16 0.21 -4.46
N VAL A 18 15.42 1.13 -3.86
CA VAL A 18 15.05 2.41 -4.46
C VAL A 18 15.45 3.52 -3.49
N VAL A 19 16.18 4.49 -3.99
CA VAL A 19 16.52 5.69 -3.23
C VAL A 19 15.31 6.63 -3.32
N MET A 20 14.72 6.99 -2.18
CA MET A 20 13.49 7.81 -2.18
C MET A 20 13.67 9.18 -2.84
N SER A 21 14.85 9.81 -2.71
CA SER A 21 15.12 11.07 -3.39
C SER A 21 15.16 10.94 -4.91
N GLU A 22 15.64 9.82 -5.42
CA GLU A 22 15.65 9.55 -6.88
C GLU A 22 14.23 9.26 -7.38
N LEU A 23 13.44 8.53 -6.62
CA LEU A 23 12.04 8.27 -6.93
C LEU A 23 11.24 9.58 -6.99
N ARG A 24 11.44 10.45 -6.01
CA ARG A 24 10.82 11.78 -5.98
C ARG A 24 11.21 12.60 -7.20
N ALA A 25 12.51 12.66 -7.51
CA ALA A 25 13.02 13.40 -8.65
C ALA A 25 12.45 12.89 -9.99
N ALA A 26 12.33 11.57 -10.15
CA ALA A 26 11.74 10.97 -11.34
C ALA A 26 10.27 11.39 -11.52
N CYS A 27 9.50 11.40 -10.44
CA CYS A 27 8.11 11.84 -10.48
C CYS A 27 7.98 13.33 -10.77
N GLU A 28 8.80 14.16 -10.14
CA GLU A 28 8.83 15.60 -10.39
C GLU A 28 9.19 15.89 -11.85
N GLY A 29 10.18 15.19 -12.40
CA GLY A 29 10.59 15.29 -13.80
C GLY A 29 9.50 14.87 -14.78
N ALA A 30 8.60 14.01 -14.39
CA ALA A 30 7.45 13.57 -15.19
C ALA A 30 6.25 14.52 -15.11
N GLY A 31 6.37 15.61 -14.34
CA GLY A 31 5.34 16.64 -14.25
C GLY A 31 4.36 16.50 -13.09
N PHE A 32 4.60 15.56 -12.17
CA PHE A 32 3.79 15.47 -10.96
C PHE A 32 4.16 16.59 -9.99
N SER A 33 3.16 17.09 -9.27
CA SER A 33 3.35 18.20 -8.33
C SER A 33 3.36 17.71 -6.88
N ASP A 34 3.96 18.51 -6.01
CA ASP A 34 3.95 18.29 -4.55
C ASP A 34 4.28 16.84 -4.18
N VAL A 35 5.36 16.32 -4.77
CA VAL A 35 5.78 14.93 -4.56
C VAL A 35 6.44 14.80 -3.21
N GLU A 36 5.88 13.92 -2.38
CA GLU A 36 6.41 13.59 -1.07
C GLU A 36 6.59 12.09 -0.95
N THR A 37 7.58 11.67 -0.19
CA THR A 37 7.83 10.26 0.13
C THR A 37 7.66 10.04 1.62
N LEU A 38 7.23 8.83 1.98
CA LEU A 38 7.09 8.42 3.37
C LEU A 38 7.76 7.08 3.56
N ILE A 39 8.80 7.03 4.40
CA ILE A 39 9.60 5.85 4.69
C ILE A 39 10.10 5.09 3.44
N ALA A 40 11.04 4.16 3.64
CA ALA A 40 11.73 3.48 2.53
C ALA A 40 10.94 2.34 1.87
N SER A 41 9.66 2.14 2.21
CA SER A 41 8.84 1.05 1.68
C SER A 41 8.11 1.38 0.37
N GLY A 42 8.44 2.52 -0.27
CA GLY A 42 7.86 2.87 -1.56
C GLY A 42 6.50 3.53 -1.46
N ASN A 43 6.39 4.56 -0.63
CA ASN A 43 5.16 5.34 -0.47
C ASN A 43 5.35 6.73 -1.06
N LEU A 44 4.47 7.09 -1.98
CA LEU A 44 4.45 8.42 -2.62
C LEU A 44 3.11 9.10 -2.34
N VAL A 45 3.16 10.40 -2.11
CA VAL A 45 1.99 11.27 -2.17
C VAL A 45 2.28 12.36 -3.17
N LEU A 46 1.42 12.56 -4.14
CA LEU A 46 1.67 13.52 -5.22
C LEU A 46 0.37 14.10 -5.78
N GLY A 47 0.48 15.26 -6.40
CA GLY A 47 -0.60 15.86 -7.15
C GLY A 47 -0.61 15.35 -8.59
N SER A 48 -1.79 14.98 -9.09
CA SER A 48 -1.94 14.45 -10.45
C SER A 48 -3.31 14.75 -11.01
N LYS A 49 -3.36 14.98 -12.32
CA LYS A 49 -4.61 15.02 -13.08
C LYS A 49 -5.11 13.62 -13.40
N LEU A 50 -4.22 12.63 -13.42
CA LEU A 50 -4.54 11.23 -13.63
C LEU A 50 -4.99 10.60 -12.31
N LYS A 51 -5.83 9.59 -12.41
CA LYS A 51 -6.37 8.84 -11.26
C LYS A 51 -6.38 7.36 -11.57
N GLY A 52 -6.45 6.54 -10.53
CA GLY A 52 -6.67 5.10 -10.64
C GLY A 52 -5.66 4.41 -11.55
N GLU A 53 -6.14 3.50 -12.37
CA GLU A 53 -5.30 2.67 -13.23
C GLU A 53 -4.43 3.49 -14.20
N LYS A 54 -4.94 4.60 -14.70
CA LYS A 54 -4.16 5.47 -15.60
C LYS A 54 -2.95 6.05 -14.90
N LEU A 55 -3.11 6.46 -13.64
CA LEU A 55 -2.00 6.95 -12.83
C LEU A 55 -1.04 5.82 -12.47
N GLU A 56 -1.55 4.65 -12.13
CA GLU A 56 -0.74 3.47 -11.83
C GLU A 56 0.19 3.14 -13.01
N LYS A 57 -0.37 3.05 -14.20
CA LYS A 57 0.39 2.75 -15.42
C LYS A 57 1.42 3.83 -15.75
N LYS A 58 1.07 5.09 -15.58
CA LYS A 58 1.99 6.19 -15.81
C LYS A 58 3.18 6.15 -14.86
N LEU A 59 2.92 5.93 -13.58
CA LEU A 59 3.98 5.82 -12.57
C LEU A 59 4.86 4.59 -12.80
N GLU A 60 4.27 3.44 -13.13
CA GLU A 60 5.03 2.24 -13.47
C GLU A 60 5.99 2.49 -14.63
N ALA A 61 5.53 3.18 -15.67
CA ALA A 61 6.37 3.54 -16.82
C ALA A 61 7.50 4.50 -16.43
N VAL A 62 7.19 5.56 -15.68
CA VAL A 62 8.18 6.55 -15.23
C VAL A 62 9.27 5.88 -14.37
N ILE A 63 8.86 5.04 -13.43
CA ILE A 63 9.78 4.34 -12.54
C ILE A 63 10.68 3.40 -13.33
N PHE A 64 10.12 2.69 -14.29
CA PHE A 64 10.92 1.79 -15.14
C PHE A 64 11.91 2.56 -16.03
N GLU A 65 11.46 3.62 -16.69
CA GLU A 65 12.30 4.43 -17.59
C GLU A 65 13.42 5.15 -16.84
N GLU A 66 13.12 5.73 -15.68
CA GLU A 66 14.07 6.57 -14.95
C GLU A 66 14.95 5.79 -13.98
N LEU A 67 14.43 4.72 -13.38
CA LEU A 67 15.13 3.97 -12.33
C LEU A 67 15.44 2.53 -12.70
N GLY A 68 14.98 2.06 -13.88
CA GLY A 68 15.18 0.68 -14.32
C GLY A 68 14.47 -0.35 -13.45
N LEU A 69 13.49 0.08 -12.66
CA LEU A 69 12.78 -0.79 -11.73
C LEU A 69 11.39 -1.16 -12.25
N LYS A 70 11.16 -2.45 -12.43
CA LYS A 70 9.83 -2.96 -12.75
C LYS A 70 9.08 -3.25 -11.46
N THR A 71 8.03 -2.49 -11.19
CA THR A 71 7.20 -2.64 -9.99
C THR A 71 5.75 -2.32 -10.33
N ASP A 72 4.83 -2.98 -9.65
CA ASP A 72 3.42 -2.61 -9.71
C ASP A 72 3.15 -1.45 -8.74
N VAL A 73 2.30 -0.53 -9.15
CA VAL A 73 1.92 0.62 -8.33
C VAL A 73 0.42 0.54 -8.04
N HIS A 74 0.06 0.72 -6.78
CA HIS A 74 -1.34 0.77 -6.33
C HIS A 74 -1.66 2.19 -5.90
N VAL A 75 -2.67 2.79 -6.53
CA VAL A 75 -3.07 4.18 -6.28
C VAL A 75 -4.36 4.24 -5.49
N ARG A 76 -4.40 5.12 -4.50
CA ARG A 76 -5.61 5.44 -3.74
C ARG A 76 -5.65 6.95 -3.50
N ASP A 77 -6.84 7.54 -3.61
CA ASP A 77 -7.03 8.95 -3.24
C ASP A 77 -7.39 9.08 -1.74
N ALA A 78 -7.50 10.30 -1.25
CA ALA A 78 -7.82 10.56 0.16
C ALA A 78 -9.16 9.93 0.56
N ALA A 79 -10.18 10.06 -0.28
CA ALA A 79 -11.52 9.52 0.01
C ALA A 79 -11.50 7.99 0.11
N GLN A 80 -10.75 7.33 -0.76
CA GLN A 80 -10.59 5.87 -0.73
C GLN A 80 -9.90 5.42 0.55
N LEU A 81 -8.83 6.10 0.96
CA LEU A 81 -8.12 5.78 2.19
C LEU A 81 -8.97 6.04 3.43
N GLU A 82 -9.72 7.13 3.46
CA GLU A 82 -10.65 7.44 4.56
C GLU A 82 -11.74 6.37 4.67
N ALA A 83 -12.26 5.88 3.55
CA ALA A 83 -13.24 4.80 3.54
C ALA A 83 -12.66 3.49 4.07
N ILE A 84 -11.41 3.17 3.72
CA ILE A 84 -10.71 2.00 4.24
C ILE A 84 -10.53 2.12 5.77
N ILE A 85 -10.14 3.28 6.25
CA ILE A 85 -9.97 3.55 7.69
C ILE A 85 -11.30 3.41 8.42
N ALA A 86 -12.37 4.01 7.90
CA ALA A 86 -13.69 3.98 8.50
C ALA A 86 -14.28 2.56 8.58
N ALA A 87 -14.00 1.73 7.58
CA ALA A 87 -14.52 0.36 7.48
C ALA A 87 -13.66 -0.68 8.21
N ASN A 88 -12.60 -0.26 8.91
CA ASN A 88 -11.70 -1.18 9.62
C ASN A 88 -12.50 -2.09 10.60
N PRO A 89 -12.47 -3.41 10.41
CA PRO A 89 -13.19 -4.34 11.29
C PRO A 89 -12.46 -4.62 12.61
N PHE A 90 -11.20 -4.15 12.75
CA PHE A 90 -10.35 -4.40 13.92
C PHE A 90 -10.01 -3.09 14.64
N LYS A 91 -10.99 -2.24 14.87
CA LYS A 91 -10.77 -0.92 15.49
C LYS A 91 -10.09 -0.96 16.87
N PRO A 92 -10.49 -1.85 17.80
CA PRO A 92 -9.78 -1.96 19.09
C PRO A 92 -8.32 -2.38 18.93
N PHE A 93 -8.05 -3.33 18.05
CA PHE A 93 -6.69 -3.80 17.79
C PHE A 93 -5.82 -2.70 17.15
N ALA A 94 -6.39 -1.88 16.27
CA ALA A 94 -5.71 -0.75 15.66
C ALA A 94 -5.25 0.28 16.70
N ARG A 95 -5.99 0.47 17.79
CA ARG A 95 -5.62 1.41 18.84
C ARG A 95 -4.46 0.91 19.70
N THR A 96 -4.41 -0.37 19.97
CA THR A 96 -3.40 -0.95 20.88
C THR A 96 -2.19 -1.50 20.15
N ASN A 97 -2.37 -2.01 18.91
CA ASN A 97 -1.32 -2.68 18.15
C ASN A 97 -1.30 -2.23 16.69
N PRO A 98 -1.15 -0.92 16.42
CA PRO A 98 -1.24 -0.41 15.04
C PRO A 98 -0.16 -0.96 14.12
N ASN A 99 1.01 -1.33 14.64
CA ASN A 99 2.08 -1.91 13.83
C ASN A 99 1.78 -3.35 13.40
N TYR A 100 0.83 -4.01 14.07
CA TYR A 100 0.47 -5.41 13.82
C TYR A 100 -0.83 -5.56 13.03
N LEU A 101 -1.47 -4.45 12.69
CA LEU A 101 -2.61 -4.43 11.80
C LEU A 101 -2.14 -3.95 10.42
N VAL A 102 -2.46 -4.71 9.39
CA VAL A 102 -1.99 -4.48 8.04
C VAL A 102 -3.17 -4.31 7.10
N VAL A 103 -3.08 -3.33 6.21
CA VAL A 103 -3.96 -3.23 5.05
C VAL A 103 -3.16 -3.73 3.85
N TYR A 104 -3.73 -4.73 3.19
CA TYR A 104 -3.16 -5.32 2.00
C TYR A 104 -3.92 -4.79 0.79
N PHE A 105 -3.29 -3.90 0.03
CA PHE A 105 -3.92 -3.20 -1.10
C PHE A 105 -3.90 -4.09 -2.33
N MET A 106 -5.05 -4.21 -2.99
CA MET A 106 -5.23 -5.05 -4.16
C MET A 106 -5.98 -4.28 -5.25
N ARG A 107 -5.77 -4.68 -6.50
CA ARG A 107 -6.55 -4.14 -7.64
C ARG A 107 -7.89 -4.84 -7.80
N ALA A 108 -7.95 -6.08 -7.35
CA ALA A 108 -9.15 -6.90 -7.44
C ALA A 108 -9.40 -7.60 -6.10
N ARG A 109 -10.63 -8.02 -5.90
CA ARG A 109 -11.03 -8.79 -4.74
C ARG A 109 -10.25 -10.12 -4.69
N ALA A 110 -9.82 -10.54 -3.51
CA ALA A 110 -9.16 -11.83 -3.33
C ALA A 110 -10.08 -12.97 -3.77
N SER A 111 -9.53 -13.93 -4.50
CA SER A 111 -10.26 -15.11 -4.94
C SER A 111 -10.59 -16.02 -3.75
N THR A 112 -11.57 -16.91 -3.94
CA THR A 112 -11.90 -17.93 -2.94
C THR A 112 -10.67 -18.77 -2.59
N GLY A 113 -9.89 -19.17 -3.58
CA GLY A 113 -8.66 -19.93 -3.36
C GLY A 113 -7.61 -19.17 -2.58
N GLU A 114 -7.45 -17.88 -2.85
CA GLU A 114 -6.54 -17.01 -2.09
C GLU A 114 -6.98 -16.86 -0.63
N MET A 115 -8.28 -16.66 -0.39
CA MET A 115 -8.83 -16.59 0.96
C MET A 115 -8.63 -17.89 1.72
N GLU A 116 -8.89 -19.03 1.08
CA GLU A 116 -8.67 -20.35 1.69
C GLU A 116 -7.20 -20.59 2.03
N ALA A 117 -6.29 -20.21 1.13
CA ALA A 117 -4.85 -20.36 1.36
C ALA A 117 -4.40 -19.52 2.57
N MET A 118 -4.94 -18.31 2.71
CA MET A 118 -4.65 -17.47 3.88
C MET A 118 -5.18 -18.12 5.17
N GLU A 119 -6.42 -18.57 5.17
CA GLU A 119 -7.03 -19.20 6.34
C GLU A 119 -6.26 -20.45 6.79
N LYS A 120 -5.86 -21.29 5.83
CA LYS A 120 -5.07 -22.50 6.12
C LYS A 120 -3.67 -22.19 6.64
N SER A 121 -3.09 -21.06 6.24
CA SER A 121 -1.75 -20.65 6.65
C SER A 121 -1.74 -19.70 7.86
N ALA A 122 -2.90 -19.38 8.41
CA ALA A 122 -3.06 -18.51 9.59
C ALA A 122 -2.78 -19.30 10.88
N LEU A 123 -1.53 -19.70 11.11
CA LEU A 123 -1.14 -20.61 12.18
C LEU A 123 -0.80 -19.91 13.50
N THR A 124 -0.68 -18.58 13.50
CA THR A 124 -0.33 -17.80 14.69
C THR A 124 -1.42 -16.79 15.08
N GLY A 125 -2.66 -17.15 14.82
CA GLY A 125 -3.82 -16.36 15.22
C GLY A 125 -4.19 -15.22 14.30
N GLU A 126 -3.64 -15.19 13.09
CA GLU A 126 -3.99 -14.16 12.11
C GLU A 126 -5.48 -14.21 11.78
N GLU A 127 -6.07 -13.03 11.61
CA GLU A 127 -7.46 -12.88 11.17
C GLU A 127 -7.48 -12.00 9.93
N ILE A 128 -8.22 -12.45 8.92
CA ILE A 128 -8.31 -11.77 7.62
C ILE A 128 -9.76 -11.38 7.35
N ARG A 129 -9.96 -10.15 6.90
CA ARG A 129 -11.28 -9.66 6.47
C ARG A 129 -11.15 -8.98 5.12
N GLN A 130 -12.06 -9.32 4.20
CA GLN A 130 -12.13 -8.68 2.90
C GLN A 130 -12.74 -7.29 3.05
N GLY A 131 -12.04 -6.28 2.54
CA GLY A 131 -12.55 -4.92 2.38
C GLY A 131 -12.80 -4.60 0.91
N LYS A 132 -13.14 -3.35 0.63
CA LYS A 132 -13.25 -2.87 -0.75
C LYS A 132 -11.85 -2.61 -1.31
N ASP A 133 -11.43 -3.41 -2.27
CA ASP A 133 -10.11 -3.35 -2.92
C ASP A 133 -8.93 -3.49 -1.95
N CYS A 134 -9.15 -4.13 -0.81
CA CYS A 134 -8.10 -4.40 0.17
C CYS A 134 -8.48 -5.58 1.07
N LEU A 135 -7.48 -6.08 1.76
CA LEU A 135 -7.67 -7.01 2.87
C LEU A 135 -7.20 -6.32 4.15
N TYR A 136 -7.93 -6.56 5.26
CA TYR A 136 -7.45 -6.20 6.59
C TYR A 136 -6.89 -7.47 7.22
N ILE A 137 -5.64 -7.41 7.67
CA ILE A 137 -4.98 -8.57 8.27
C ILE A 137 -4.46 -8.20 9.65
N LYS A 138 -4.95 -8.89 10.65
CA LYS A 138 -4.52 -8.77 12.03
C LYS A 138 -3.46 -9.82 12.31
N PHE A 139 -2.27 -9.37 12.72
CA PHE A 139 -1.15 -10.25 13.07
C PHE A 139 -0.90 -10.16 14.58
N PRO A 140 -1.57 -10.98 15.42
CA PRO A 140 -1.45 -10.82 16.89
C PRO A 140 -0.03 -10.97 17.41
N LYS A 141 0.82 -11.72 16.71
CA LYS A 141 2.22 -11.96 17.06
C LYS A 141 3.21 -11.27 16.11
N GLY A 142 2.71 -10.35 15.26
CA GLY A 142 3.52 -9.65 14.29
C GLY A 142 3.74 -10.42 12.99
N GLN A 143 4.15 -9.70 11.95
CA GLN A 143 4.38 -10.28 10.62
C GLN A 143 5.63 -11.17 10.58
N GLY A 144 6.64 -10.88 11.41
CA GLY A 144 7.92 -11.59 11.38
C GLY A 144 7.82 -13.08 11.71
N VAL A 145 6.85 -13.50 12.48
CA VAL A 145 6.63 -14.91 12.83
C VAL A 145 5.52 -15.56 12.02
N SER A 146 4.82 -14.79 11.22
CA SER A 146 3.68 -15.27 10.43
C SER A 146 4.13 -16.02 9.19
N LYS A 147 3.43 -17.10 8.89
CA LYS A 147 3.61 -17.88 7.64
C LYS A 147 2.40 -17.72 6.72
N LEU A 148 1.64 -16.65 6.93
CA LEU A 148 0.45 -16.37 6.15
C LEU A 148 0.77 -16.23 4.66
N LYS A 149 0.03 -16.94 3.84
CA LYS A 149 0.18 -16.91 2.37
C LYS A 149 -0.73 -15.83 1.78
N THR A 150 -0.22 -14.60 1.70
CA THR A 150 -0.95 -13.49 1.10
C THR A 150 -0.97 -13.59 -0.43
N PRO A 151 -1.98 -12.98 -1.09
CA PRO A 151 -2.00 -12.92 -2.55
C PRO A 151 -0.76 -12.23 -3.09
N LYS A 152 -0.27 -12.70 -4.25
CA LYS A 152 1.03 -12.26 -4.79
C LYS A 152 1.05 -10.84 -5.34
N LEU A 153 -0.08 -10.35 -5.83
CA LEU A 153 -0.13 -9.09 -6.57
C LEU A 153 -0.57 -7.88 -5.76
N GLY A 154 -0.60 -8.00 -4.45
CA GLY A 154 -0.93 -6.88 -3.57
C GLY A 154 0.30 -6.29 -2.87
N THR A 155 0.10 -5.24 -2.12
CA THR A 155 1.14 -4.62 -1.32
C THR A 155 0.61 -4.26 0.07
N ALA A 156 1.40 -4.54 1.08
CA ALA A 156 1.02 -4.41 2.49
C ALA A 156 1.56 -3.13 3.10
N ARG A 157 0.74 -2.46 3.89
CA ARG A 157 1.19 -1.33 4.73
C ARG A 157 0.57 -1.49 6.11
N ASN A 158 1.33 -1.21 7.16
CA ASN A 158 0.78 -1.25 8.51
C ASN A 158 -0.15 -0.06 8.76
N TRP A 159 -0.96 -0.17 9.81
CA TRP A 159 -1.98 0.82 10.12
C TRP A 159 -1.43 2.22 10.35
N ASN A 160 -0.28 2.36 11.01
CA ASN A 160 0.36 3.65 11.20
C ASN A 160 0.69 4.32 9.86
N THR A 161 1.23 3.57 8.92
CA THR A 161 1.56 4.09 7.59
C THR A 161 0.28 4.49 6.83
N VAL A 162 -0.75 3.65 6.88
CA VAL A 162 -2.03 3.93 6.21
C VAL A 162 -2.66 5.23 6.71
N THR A 163 -2.73 5.41 8.03
CA THR A 163 -3.33 6.62 8.61
C THR A 163 -2.52 7.86 8.29
N LYS A 164 -1.20 7.76 8.31
CA LYS A 164 -0.33 8.88 7.96
C LYS A 164 -0.44 9.26 6.49
N LEU A 165 -0.50 8.29 5.60
CA LEU A 165 -0.69 8.53 4.16
C LEU A 165 -2.06 9.19 3.89
N ALA A 166 -3.10 8.76 4.59
CA ALA A 166 -4.42 9.36 4.46
C ALA A 166 -4.40 10.84 4.86
N ALA A 167 -3.74 11.16 5.98
CA ALA A 167 -3.59 12.55 6.43
C ALA A 167 -2.81 13.39 5.41
N MET A 168 -1.70 12.87 4.89
CA MET A 168 -0.91 13.56 3.86
C MET A 168 -1.73 13.83 2.59
N ALA A 169 -2.51 12.85 2.15
CA ALA A 169 -3.38 13.00 0.97
C ALA A 169 -4.50 14.01 1.21
N ALA A 170 -4.97 14.14 2.43
CA ALA A 170 -5.98 15.14 2.82
C ALA A 170 -5.39 16.54 2.98
N GLY A 171 -4.07 16.70 2.95
CA GLY A 171 -3.39 17.98 3.12
C GLY A 171 -3.13 18.37 4.58
N GLU A 172 -3.11 17.39 5.47
CA GLU A 172 -2.86 17.58 6.90
C GLU A 172 -1.41 17.35 7.31
#